data_63dbd2662f4bec264a579ac26db561c9
#
_entry.id   63dbd2662f4bec264a579ac26db561c9
#
_cell.length_a   1.000
_cell.length_b   1.000
_cell.length_c   1.000
_cell.angle_alpha   90.00
_cell.angle_beta   90.00
_cell.angle_gamma   90.00
#
_symmetry.space_group_name_H-M   'P 1'
#
loop_
_entity.id
_entity.type
_entity.pdbx_description
1 polymer ?
#
loop_
_entity_poly.entity_id
_entity_poly.type
_entity_poly.pdbx_seq_one_letter_code
_entity_poly.pdbx_strand_id
1 'polypeptide(L)'
;MIASIIIECLKRSGLEVKDIKQFMDWCVEGAATYPQRKELFEKQKKLVEAEIEHISRVLDMIKFKCLYYEQALQDGNEDRVHSMIPDKLPEDIQKMYDHAHKE
;
A
#
# COMPACT_ATOMS: atom_id res chain seq x y z
N MET A 1 13.00 -15.95 23.36
CA MET A 1 14.17 -15.06 23.49
C MET A 1 13.93 -13.76 22.76
N ILE A 2 14.43 -12.67 23.31
CA ILE A 2 14.23 -11.31 22.74
C ILE A 2 14.74 -11.24 21.30
N ALA A 3 15.88 -11.84 21.00
CA ALA A 3 16.45 -11.83 19.65
C ALA A 3 15.52 -12.46 18.61
N SER A 4 14.86 -13.57 18.97
CA SER A 4 13.91 -14.22 18.07
C SER A 4 12.67 -13.35 17.80
N ILE A 5 12.20 -12.66 18.83
CA ILE A 5 11.05 -11.74 18.70
C ILE A 5 11.41 -10.58 17.77
N ILE A 6 12.60 -10.02 17.93
CA ILE A 6 13.10 -8.92 17.08
C ILE A 6 13.21 -9.38 15.62
N ILE A 7 13.80 -10.54 15.37
CA ILE A 7 13.96 -11.09 14.03
C ILE A 7 12.59 -11.29 13.35
N GLU A 8 11.63 -11.87 14.06
CA GLU A 8 10.28 -12.05 13.53
C GLU A 8 9.60 -10.72 13.20
N CYS A 9 9.76 -9.73 14.06
CA CYS A 9 9.24 -8.37 13.82
C CYS A 9 9.83 -7.76 12.56
N LEU A 10 11.15 -7.88 12.38
CA LEU A 10 11.84 -7.36 11.21
C LEU A 10 11.41 -8.06 9.91
N LYS A 11 11.21 -9.38 9.97
CA LYS A 11 10.69 -10.14 8.83
C LYS A 11 9.29 -9.66 8.44
N ARG A 12 8.42 -9.42 9.41
CA ARG A 12 7.07 -8.92 9.16
C ARG A 12 7.10 -7.52 8.53
N SER A 13 8.13 -6.73 8.83
CA SER A 13 8.30 -5.40 8.25
C SER A 13 8.75 -5.45 6.78
N GLY A 14 9.00 -6.64 6.23
CA GLY A 14 9.40 -6.80 4.84
C GLY A 14 10.88 -6.62 4.59
N LEU A 15 11.71 -6.60 5.65
CA LEU A 15 13.16 -6.48 5.51
C LEU A 15 13.77 -7.77 4.95
N GLU A 16 14.74 -7.61 4.07
CA GLU A 16 15.50 -8.74 3.55
C GLU A 16 16.42 -9.33 4.61
N VAL A 17 16.79 -10.59 4.45
CA VAL A 17 17.67 -11.30 5.40
C VAL A 17 18.99 -10.54 5.61
N LYS A 18 19.57 -10.01 4.55
CA LYS A 18 20.82 -9.23 4.63
C LYS A 18 20.69 -7.99 5.53
N ASP A 19 19.53 -7.32 5.46
CA ASP A 19 19.26 -6.12 6.26
C ASP A 19 19.04 -6.47 7.74
N ILE A 20 18.37 -7.59 7.99
CA ILE A 20 18.15 -8.09 9.35
C ILE A 20 19.49 -8.43 10.00
N LYS A 21 20.37 -9.11 9.26
CA LYS A 21 21.70 -9.45 9.73
C LYS A 21 22.51 -8.20 10.04
N GLN A 22 22.48 -7.21 9.15
CA GLN A 22 23.18 -5.94 9.36
C GLN A 22 22.65 -5.22 10.60
N PHE A 23 21.34 -5.22 10.80
CA PHE A 23 20.72 -4.62 11.99
C PHE A 23 21.21 -5.30 13.27
N MET A 24 21.27 -6.62 13.26
CA MET A 24 21.75 -7.36 14.44
C MET A 24 23.22 -7.05 14.72
N ASP A 25 24.04 -6.91 13.68
CA ASP A 25 25.46 -6.51 13.83
C ASP A 25 25.56 -5.11 14.45
N TRP A 26 24.75 -4.18 14.01
CA TRP A 26 24.70 -2.84 14.58
C TRP A 26 24.30 -2.85 16.07
N CYS A 27 23.36 -3.74 16.43
CA CYS A 27 22.98 -3.90 17.83
C CYS A 27 24.14 -4.34 18.71
N VAL A 28 25.01 -5.21 18.18
CA VAL A 28 26.23 -5.64 18.89
C VAL A 28 27.22 -4.50 19.04
N GLU A 29 27.37 -3.65 18.03
CA GLU A 29 28.26 -2.49 18.08
C GLU A 29 27.81 -1.43 19.09
N GLY A 30 26.49 -1.32 19.35
CA GLY A 30 25.96 -0.45 20.36
C GLY A 30 25.47 0.92 19.87
N ALA A 31 25.40 1.88 20.79
CA ALA A 31 24.74 3.18 20.56
C ALA A 31 25.31 4.01 19.41
N ALA A 32 26.58 3.79 19.05
CA ALA A 32 27.19 4.50 17.92
C ALA A 32 26.47 4.21 16.60
N THR A 33 25.69 3.12 16.52
CA THR A 33 24.96 2.71 15.32
C THR A 33 23.50 3.12 15.29
N TYR A 34 23.03 3.88 16.28
CA TYR A 34 21.64 4.36 16.30
C TYR A 34 21.25 5.11 15.02
N PRO A 35 22.08 6.00 14.47
CA PRO A 35 21.71 6.68 13.22
C PRO A 35 21.46 5.72 12.07
N GLN A 36 22.29 4.69 11.91
CA GLN A 36 22.15 3.70 10.85
C GLN A 36 20.89 2.85 11.04
N ARG A 37 20.58 2.47 12.29
CA ARG A 37 19.38 1.71 12.61
C ARG A 37 18.12 2.51 12.31
N LYS A 38 18.12 3.78 12.69
CA LYS A 38 17.01 4.69 12.40
C LYS A 38 16.79 4.86 10.91
N GLU A 39 17.88 5.07 10.15
CA GLU A 39 17.82 5.22 8.69
C GLU A 39 17.23 3.98 8.02
N LEU A 40 17.61 2.79 8.46
CA LEU A 40 17.07 1.55 7.93
C LEU A 40 15.55 1.50 8.06
N PHE A 41 15.01 1.83 9.24
CA PHE A 41 13.57 1.83 9.46
C PHE A 41 12.85 2.97 8.73
N GLU A 42 13.49 4.12 8.60
CA GLU A 42 12.89 5.22 7.83
C GLU A 42 12.74 4.87 6.35
N LYS A 43 13.72 4.19 5.77
CA LYS A 43 13.63 3.69 4.39
C LYS A 43 12.52 2.67 4.25
N GLN A 44 12.44 1.71 5.19
CA GLN A 44 11.41 0.68 5.16
C GLN A 44 10.02 1.28 5.33
N LYS A 45 9.89 2.28 6.19
CA LYS A 45 8.63 3.01 6.36
C LYS A 45 8.14 3.61 5.05
N LYS A 46 9.04 4.27 4.32
CA LYS A 46 8.68 4.89 3.03
C LYS A 46 8.24 3.86 1.99
N LEU A 47 8.91 2.70 1.95
CA LEU A 47 8.54 1.62 1.05
C LEU A 47 7.15 1.08 1.37
N VAL A 48 6.86 0.87 2.66
CA VAL A 48 5.56 0.37 3.10
C VAL A 48 4.47 1.41 2.83
N GLU A 49 4.73 2.68 3.07
CA GLU A 49 3.78 3.75 2.76
C GLU A 49 3.44 3.78 1.27
N ALA A 50 4.43 3.57 0.40
CA ALA A 50 4.21 3.49 -1.04
C ALA A 50 3.37 2.27 -1.42
N GLU A 51 3.59 1.12 -0.76
CA GLU A 51 2.79 -0.08 -0.97
C GLU A 51 1.34 0.13 -0.53
N ILE A 52 1.12 0.78 0.61
CA ILE A 52 -0.21 1.11 1.10
C ILE A 52 -0.95 1.98 0.09
N GLU A 53 -0.29 3.01 -0.45
CA GLU A 53 -0.90 3.88 -1.45
C GLU A 53 -1.24 3.11 -2.72
N HIS A 54 -0.34 2.23 -3.17
CA HIS A 54 -0.60 1.39 -4.33
C HIS A 54 -1.81 0.47 -4.11
N ILE A 55 -1.85 -0.22 -2.98
CA ILE A 55 -2.95 -1.12 -2.65
C ILE A 55 -4.25 -0.34 -2.49
N SER A 56 -4.19 0.85 -1.91
CA SER A 56 -5.36 1.73 -1.76
C SER A 56 -5.96 2.09 -3.12
N ARG A 57 -5.12 2.39 -4.12
CA ARG A 57 -5.58 2.67 -5.48
C ARG A 57 -6.20 1.44 -6.14
N VAL A 58 -5.59 0.27 -5.95
CA VAL A 58 -6.14 -0.99 -6.45
C VAL A 58 -7.51 -1.27 -5.84
N LEU A 59 -7.63 -1.05 -4.53
CA LEU A 59 -8.90 -1.23 -3.82
C LEU A 59 -9.98 -0.30 -4.39
N ASP A 60 -9.66 0.96 -4.62
CA ASP A 60 -10.62 1.90 -5.20
C ASP A 60 -11.04 1.52 -6.61
N MET A 61 -10.11 0.97 -7.40
CA MET A 61 -10.46 0.44 -8.71
C MET A 61 -11.46 -0.72 -8.61
N ILE A 62 -11.24 -1.63 -7.68
CA ILE A 62 -12.13 -2.77 -7.44
C ILE A 62 -13.50 -2.29 -6.97
N LYS A 63 -13.53 -1.35 -6.02
CA LYS A 63 -14.78 -0.75 -5.54
C LYS A 63 -15.55 -0.09 -6.67
N PHE A 64 -14.85 0.63 -7.53
CA PHE A 64 -15.45 1.24 -8.71
C PHE A 64 -16.06 0.18 -9.62
N LYS A 65 -15.36 -0.91 -9.89
CA LYS A 65 -15.86 -2.00 -10.72
C LYS A 65 -17.12 -2.65 -10.13
N CYS A 66 -17.14 -2.81 -8.81
CA CYS A 66 -18.35 -3.34 -8.14
C CYS A 66 -19.56 -2.44 -8.38
N LEU A 67 -19.38 -1.13 -8.22
CA LEU A 67 -20.46 -0.15 -8.45
C LEU A 67 -20.86 -0.08 -9.94
N TYR A 68 -19.87 -0.16 -10.81
CA TYR A 68 -20.11 -0.17 -12.26
C TYR A 68 -21.03 -1.32 -12.66
N TYR A 69 -20.70 -2.54 -12.25
CA TYR A 69 -21.49 -3.71 -12.63
C TYR A 69 -22.81 -3.80 -11.88
N GLU A 70 -22.91 -3.25 -10.67
CA GLU A 70 -24.20 -3.11 -9.98
C GLU A 70 -25.16 -2.24 -10.80
N GLN A 71 -24.66 -1.12 -11.32
CA GLN A 71 -25.46 -0.24 -12.16
C GLN A 71 -25.83 -0.91 -13.49
N ALA A 72 -24.87 -1.59 -14.11
CA ALA A 72 -25.10 -2.33 -15.36
C ALA A 72 -26.17 -3.41 -15.18
N LEU A 73 -26.16 -4.10 -14.04
CA LEU A 73 -27.18 -5.10 -13.72
C LEU A 73 -28.58 -4.46 -13.62
N GLN A 74 -28.67 -3.31 -12.95
CA GLN A 74 -29.96 -2.59 -12.82
C GLN A 74 -30.48 -2.13 -14.17
N ASP A 75 -29.59 -1.63 -15.03
CA ASP A 75 -29.97 -1.11 -16.35
C ASP A 75 -30.15 -2.21 -17.40
N GLY A 76 -29.59 -3.39 -17.16
CA GLY A 76 -29.60 -4.49 -18.14
C GLY A 76 -28.53 -4.36 -19.22
N ASN A 77 -27.72 -3.30 -19.20
CA ASN A 77 -26.58 -3.08 -20.10
C ASN A 77 -25.63 -2.04 -19.50
N GLU A 78 -24.50 -1.79 -20.17
CA GLU A 78 -23.46 -0.89 -19.68
C GLU A 78 -23.52 0.53 -20.26
N ASP A 79 -24.48 0.83 -21.12
CA ASP A 79 -24.48 2.07 -21.91
C ASP A 79 -24.44 3.32 -21.03
N ARG A 80 -25.35 3.40 -20.05
CA ARG A 80 -25.45 4.58 -19.18
C ARG A 80 -24.20 4.76 -18.31
N VAL A 81 -23.78 3.72 -17.60
CA VAL A 81 -22.66 3.81 -16.70
C VAL A 81 -21.36 4.05 -17.46
N HIS A 82 -21.21 3.44 -18.63
CA HIS A 82 -20.03 3.64 -19.47
C HIS A 82 -19.95 5.09 -19.96
N SER A 83 -21.08 5.71 -20.28
CA SER A 83 -21.15 7.10 -20.75
C SER A 83 -20.73 8.11 -19.70
N MET A 84 -20.75 7.74 -18.41
CA MET A 84 -20.36 8.63 -17.31
C MET A 84 -18.84 8.67 -17.08
N ILE A 85 -18.11 7.75 -17.68
CA ILE A 85 -16.65 7.71 -17.59
C ILE A 85 -16.07 8.65 -18.65
N PRO A 86 -15.02 9.44 -18.35
CA PRO A 86 -14.23 9.42 -17.11
C PRO A 86 -14.64 10.47 -16.06
N ASP A 87 -15.50 11.43 -16.37
CA ASP A 87 -15.66 12.64 -15.55
C ASP A 87 -17.09 13.01 -15.18
N LYS A 88 -18.06 12.15 -15.46
CA LYS A 88 -19.48 12.38 -15.19
C LYS A 88 -20.08 11.46 -14.14
N LEU A 89 -19.23 10.84 -13.32
CA LEU A 89 -19.66 9.95 -12.24
C LEU A 89 -20.16 10.76 -11.04
N PRO A 90 -21.03 10.16 -10.19
CA PRO A 90 -21.37 10.78 -8.91
C PRO A 90 -20.12 11.09 -8.10
N GLU A 91 -20.17 12.12 -7.27
CA GLU A 91 -18.98 12.68 -6.59
C GLU A 91 -18.13 11.65 -5.86
N ASP A 92 -18.74 10.81 -5.05
CA ASP A 92 -18.04 9.79 -4.27
C ASP A 92 -17.42 8.71 -5.16
N ILE A 93 -18.12 8.31 -6.20
CA ILE A 93 -17.63 7.32 -7.18
C ILE A 93 -16.53 7.94 -8.05
N GLN A 94 -16.69 9.22 -8.39
CA GLN A 94 -15.68 9.96 -9.16
C GLN A 94 -14.34 10.00 -8.41
N LYS A 95 -14.37 10.18 -7.10
CA LYS A 95 -13.16 10.16 -6.28
C LYS A 95 -12.46 8.80 -6.34
N MET A 96 -13.21 7.71 -6.30
CA MET A 96 -12.64 6.36 -6.42
C MET A 96 -11.98 6.15 -7.77
N TYR A 97 -12.68 6.56 -8.83
CA TYR A 97 -12.17 6.46 -10.20
C TYR A 97 -10.88 7.25 -10.38
N ASP A 98 -10.89 8.51 -9.96
CA ASP A 98 -9.74 9.41 -10.09
C ASP A 98 -8.53 8.89 -9.31
N HIS A 99 -8.75 8.41 -8.09
CA HIS A 99 -7.69 7.84 -7.25
C HIS A 99 -7.10 6.58 -7.89
N ALA A 100 -7.95 5.72 -8.45
CA ALA A 100 -7.52 4.48 -9.11
C ALA A 100 -6.68 4.75 -10.35
N HIS A 101 -6.93 5.86 -11.05
CA HIS A 101 -6.24 6.23 -12.30
C HIS A 101 -5.17 7.30 -12.10
N LYS A 102 -4.84 7.63 -10.87
CA LYS A 102 -3.78 8.60 -10.55
C LYS A 102 -2.42 8.02 -10.88
N GLU A 103 -1.59 8.78 -11.53
CA GLU A 103 -0.22 8.42 -11.87
C GLU A 103 0.80 8.76 -10.77
#